data_36ab662493d3d9f9fe1107421701b4fe
#
_entry.id   36ab662493d3d9f9fe1107421701b4fe
#
_cell.length_a   1.000
_cell.length_b   1.000
_cell.length_c   1.000
_cell.angle_alpha   90.00
_cell.angle_beta   90.00
_cell.angle_gamma   90.00
#
_symmetry.space_group_name_H-M   'P 1'
#
loop_
_entity.id
_entity.type
_entity.pdbx_description
1 polymer ?
#
loop_
_entity_poly.entity_id
_entity_poly.type
_entity_poly.pdbx_seq_one_letter_code
_entity_poly.pdbx_strand_id
1 'polypeptide(L)'
;LDIQFVFTANPEDYTNRGSIITPLKDRIESQILTHYPKTIEVARQITKQEAKLTDTQRSATEVPDLLEILLEQIAFEARESEFIDEKSGVSARLTISGYENLVSTCERRMLINGESTARARITDFWGVVPAVTGKVELVYEGEQEGPYGVAVNLIGLALKKSFLAHFPNPDKLKKGRESDPYGTIKAWFSG
;
A
#
# COMPACT_ATOMS: atom_id res chain seq x y z
N LEU A 1 -4.52 33.10 30.83
CA LEU A 1 -4.70 31.69 30.45
C LEU A 1 -3.53 31.32 29.53
N ASP A 2 -2.63 30.46 30.02
CA ASP A 2 -1.59 29.87 29.19
C ASP A 2 -2.25 28.75 28.37
N ILE A 3 -2.49 29.04 27.09
CA ILE A 3 -3.10 28.09 26.15
C ILE A 3 -2.11 27.82 25.05
N GLN A 4 -1.80 26.56 24.83
CA GLN A 4 -1.04 26.12 23.67
C GLN A 4 -2.00 25.79 22.54
N PHE A 5 -1.80 26.39 21.37
CA PHE A 5 -2.55 26.09 20.16
C PHE A 5 -1.71 25.18 19.25
N VAL A 6 -2.35 24.11 18.76
CA VAL A 6 -1.76 23.25 17.74
C VAL A 6 -2.70 23.22 16.53
N PHE A 7 -2.16 23.57 15.36
CA PHE A 7 -2.91 23.59 14.12
C PHE A 7 -2.36 22.53 13.17
N THR A 8 -3.24 21.95 12.36
CA THR A 8 -2.86 21.10 11.23
C THR A 8 -3.35 21.73 9.94
N ALA A 9 -2.53 21.71 8.91
CA ALA A 9 -2.86 22.22 7.59
C ALA A 9 -2.26 21.32 6.51
N ASN A 10 -2.98 21.19 5.39
CA ASN A 10 -2.41 20.61 4.19
C ASN A 10 -1.82 21.77 3.33
N PRO A 11 -0.49 21.88 3.17
CA PRO A 11 0.13 22.99 2.43
C PRO A 11 -0.16 22.94 0.94
N GLU A 12 -0.60 21.79 0.41
CA GLU A 12 -0.83 21.56 -1.03
C GLU A 12 -2.29 21.77 -1.45
N ASP A 13 -3.14 22.29 -0.58
CA ASP A 13 -4.49 22.67 -0.97
C ASP A 13 -4.43 23.87 -1.93
N TYR A 14 -4.41 23.59 -3.23
CA TYR A 14 -4.30 24.55 -4.35
C TYR A 14 -5.48 25.52 -4.47
N THR A 15 -6.51 25.35 -3.65
CA THR A 15 -7.58 26.33 -3.57
C THR A 15 -7.13 27.49 -2.69
N ASN A 16 -7.34 28.73 -3.14
CA ASN A 16 -7.08 29.97 -2.36
C ASN A 16 -7.72 30.00 -0.96
N ARG A 17 -8.41 28.95 -0.57
CA ARG A 17 -9.07 28.74 0.73
C ARG A 17 -8.25 27.93 1.72
N GLY A 18 -7.20 27.22 1.29
CA GLY A 18 -6.38 26.33 2.13
C GLY A 18 -5.02 26.89 2.54
N SER A 19 -4.53 27.95 1.93
CA SER A 19 -3.22 28.52 2.29
C SER A 19 -3.27 29.26 3.63
N ILE A 20 -2.30 28.96 4.50
CA ILE A 20 -2.12 29.72 5.74
C ILE A 20 -1.76 31.17 5.36
N ILE A 21 -2.63 32.10 5.72
CA ILE A 21 -2.40 33.52 5.43
C ILE A 21 -1.13 34.00 6.15
N THR A 22 -0.37 34.88 5.50
CA THR A 22 0.89 35.44 6.01
C THR A 22 0.80 35.98 7.44
N PRO A 23 -0.25 36.73 7.86
CA PRO A 23 -0.36 37.20 9.23
C PRO A 23 -0.50 36.11 10.29
N LEU A 24 -1.07 34.98 9.94
CA LEU A 24 -1.14 33.84 10.85
C LEU A 24 0.21 33.10 10.91
N LYS A 25 0.85 32.94 9.75
CA LYS A 25 2.17 32.31 9.63
C LYS A 25 3.23 33.03 10.45
N ASP A 26 3.17 34.36 10.49
CA ASP A 26 4.08 35.22 11.27
C ASP A 26 3.88 35.07 12.79
N ARG A 27 2.72 34.57 13.24
CA ARG A 27 2.38 34.38 14.66
C ARG A 27 2.57 32.95 15.15
N ILE A 28 2.91 32.04 14.26
CA ILE A 28 3.19 30.64 14.61
C ILE A 28 4.67 30.51 14.94
N GLU A 29 4.98 30.18 16.18
CA GLU A 29 6.36 30.10 16.67
C GLU A 29 7.11 28.87 16.16
N SER A 30 6.40 27.75 15.89
CA SER A 30 7.00 26.49 15.46
C SER A 30 6.21 25.84 14.36
N GLN A 31 6.90 25.26 13.40
CA GLN A 31 6.32 24.49 12.30
C GLN A 31 6.96 23.10 12.23
N ILE A 32 6.13 22.07 12.22
CA ILE A 32 6.56 20.70 11.99
C ILE A 32 6.11 20.27 10.61
N LEU A 33 7.05 19.94 9.74
CA LEU A 33 6.77 19.39 8.42
C LEU A 33 6.65 17.87 8.55
N THR A 34 5.51 17.34 8.14
CA THR A 34 5.30 15.89 8.01
C THR A 34 5.75 15.41 6.64
N HIS A 35 6.16 14.17 6.55
CA HIS A 35 6.58 13.53 5.31
C HIS A 35 6.13 12.06 5.29
N TYR A 36 6.14 11.45 4.12
CA TYR A 36 5.90 10.02 4.00
C TYR A 36 6.95 9.20 4.76
N PRO A 37 6.58 8.00 5.28
CA PRO A 37 7.55 7.11 5.88
C PRO A 37 8.65 6.76 4.87
N LYS A 38 9.90 6.80 5.33
CA LYS A 38 11.09 6.59 4.48
C LYS A 38 11.42 5.11 4.28
N THR A 39 10.94 4.26 5.19
CA THR A 39 11.18 2.81 5.13
C THR A 39 9.87 2.04 5.26
N ILE A 40 9.86 0.83 4.72
CA ILE A 40 8.72 -0.09 4.80
C ILE A 40 8.42 -0.44 6.25
N GLU A 41 9.42 -0.59 7.11
CA GLU A 41 9.26 -0.94 8.52
C GLU A 41 8.48 0.13 9.27
N VAL A 42 8.83 1.41 9.07
CA VAL A 42 8.11 2.54 9.68
C VAL A 42 6.69 2.63 9.11
N ALA A 43 6.53 2.45 7.81
CA ALA A 43 5.22 2.44 7.16
C ALA A 43 4.30 1.36 7.74
N ARG A 44 4.79 0.13 7.90
CA ARG A 44 4.07 -0.99 8.54
C ARG A 44 3.62 -0.67 9.96
N GLN A 45 4.49 -0.06 10.77
CA GLN A 45 4.15 0.33 12.13
C GLN A 45 3.00 1.33 12.16
N ILE A 46 3.02 2.33 11.27
CA ILE A 46 1.95 3.32 11.14
C ILE A 46 0.64 2.63 10.71
N THR A 47 0.69 1.78 9.69
CA THR A 47 -0.49 1.06 9.20
C THR A 47 -1.10 0.19 10.29
N LYS A 48 -0.30 -0.56 11.05
CA LYS A 48 -0.79 -1.39 12.16
C LYS A 48 -1.38 -0.58 13.31
N GLN A 49 -0.78 0.57 13.61
CA GLN A 49 -1.26 1.46 14.66
C GLN A 49 -2.61 2.08 14.32
N GLU A 50 -2.78 2.50 13.06
CA GLU A 50 -3.94 3.29 12.62
C GLU A 50 -5.10 2.43 12.08
N ALA A 51 -4.84 1.19 11.65
CA ALA A 51 -5.86 0.30 11.11
C ALA A 51 -6.90 -0.10 12.16
N LYS A 52 -8.17 0.07 11.81
CA LYS A 52 -9.30 -0.20 12.69
C LYS A 52 -9.86 -1.60 12.41
N LEU A 53 -9.40 -2.57 13.17
CA LEU A 53 -9.89 -3.93 13.13
C LEU A 53 -10.74 -4.23 14.35
N THR A 54 -11.78 -5.03 14.17
CA THR A 54 -12.57 -5.57 15.30
C THR A 54 -11.76 -6.61 16.08
N ASP A 55 -12.14 -6.87 17.33
CA ASP A 55 -11.50 -7.92 18.14
C ASP A 55 -11.65 -9.30 17.50
N THR A 56 -12.77 -9.56 16.84
CA THR A 56 -12.99 -10.80 16.08
C THR A 56 -12.00 -10.92 14.93
N GLN A 57 -11.81 -9.89 14.15
CA GLN A 57 -10.82 -9.88 13.06
C GLN A 57 -9.40 -10.11 13.59
N ARG A 58 -9.01 -9.41 14.66
CA ARG A 58 -7.69 -9.56 15.28
C ARG A 58 -7.42 -10.98 15.78
N SER A 59 -8.45 -11.65 16.30
CA SER A 59 -8.31 -13.00 16.86
C SER A 59 -8.44 -14.11 15.82
N ALA A 60 -9.22 -13.88 14.76
CA ALA A 60 -9.54 -14.91 13.77
C ALA A 60 -8.70 -14.83 12.49
N THR A 61 -8.03 -13.69 12.22
CA THR A 61 -7.24 -13.52 11.00
C THR A 61 -5.78 -13.24 11.29
N GLU A 62 -4.89 -13.85 10.52
CA GLU A 62 -3.44 -13.61 10.55
C GLU A 62 -3.00 -13.00 9.21
N VAL A 63 -2.29 -11.88 9.25
CA VAL A 63 -1.62 -11.31 8.09
C VAL A 63 -0.12 -11.57 8.20
N PRO A 64 0.47 -12.39 7.33
CA PRO A 64 1.91 -12.66 7.31
C PRO A 64 2.73 -11.39 7.03
N ASP A 65 3.91 -11.27 7.63
CA ASP A 65 4.84 -10.15 7.44
C ASP A 65 5.11 -9.83 5.96
N LEU A 66 5.24 -10.86 5.13
CA LEU A 66 5.44 -10.71 3.69
C LEU A 66 4.30 -9.92 3.02
N LEU A 67 3.06 -10.16 3.43
CA LEU A 67 1.90 -9.47 2.86
C LEU A 67 1.78 -8.04 3.38
N GLU A 68 2.20 -7.78 4.61
CA GLU A 68 2.30 -6.42 5.14
C GLU A 68 3.37 -5.63 4.39
N ILE A 69 4.54 -6.22 4.15
CA ILE A 69 5.61 -5.63 3.33
C ILE A 69 5.09 -5.34 1.91
N LEU A 70 4.39 -6.30 1.31
CA LEU A 70 3.83 -6.15 -0.03
C LEU A 70 2.83 -4.99 -0.11
N LEU A 71 1.98 -4.84 0.90
CA LEU A 71 1.01 -3.75 0.97
C LEU A 71 1.71 -2.37 1.00
N GLU A 72 2.73 -2.22 1.84
CA GLU A 72 3.50 -0.97 1.88
C GLU A 72 4.26 -0.73 0.57
N GLN A 73 4.79 -1.79 -0.04
CA GLN A 73 5.47 -1.68 -1.34
C GLN A 73 4.55 -1.13 -2.43
N ILE A 74 3.25 -1.47 -2.41
CA ILE A 74 2.27 -0.88 -3.35
C ILE A 74 2.24 0.64 -3.22
N ALA A 75 2.26 1.19 -1.99
CA ALA A 75 2.27 2.63 -1.78
C ALA A 75 3.59 3.29 -2.21
N PHE A 76 4.72 2.59 -2.07
CA PHE A 76 6.01 3.06 -2.58
C PHE A 76 6.02 3.09 -4.10
N GLU A 77 5.57 2.03 -4.77
CA GLU A 77 5.45 1.99 -6.25
C GLU A 77 4.47 3.06 -6.76
N ALA A 78 3.38 3.30 -6.03
CA ALA A 78 2.40 4.32 -6.41
C ALA A 78 3.00 5.75 -6.41
N ARG A 79 3.91 6.04 -5.48
CA ARG A 79 4.60 7.35 -5.41
C ARG A 79 5.63 7.57 -6.51
N GLU A 80 6.12 6.49 -7.11
CA GLU A 80 7.09 6.49 -8.20
C GLU A 80 6.44 6.26 -9.57
N SER A 81 5.12 6.07 -9.62
CA SER A 81 4.39 5.70 -10.83
C SER A 81 4.12 6.89 -11.73
N GLU A 82 4.44 6.74 -13.03
CA GLU A 82 4.10 7.73 -14.07
C GLU A 82 2.59 7.88 -14.34
N PHE A 83 1.77 6.95 -13.86
CA PHE A 83 0.31 7.00 -14.00
C PHE A 83 -0.39 7.82 -12.91
N ILE A 84 0.35 8.23 -11.88
CA ILE A 84 -0.19 8.91 -10.70
C ILE A 84 0.33 10.35 -10.65
N ASP A 85 -0.57 11.30 -10.34
CA ASP A 85 -0.20 12.70 -10.20
C ASP A 85 0.71 12.89 -8.96
N GLU A 86 1.96 13.21 -9.21
CA GLU A 86 2.97 13.46 -8.18
C GLU A 86 2.58 14.64 -7.26
N LYS A 87 1.87 15.64 -7.79
CA LYS A 87 1.47 16.84 -7.03
C LYS A 87 0.36 16.54 -6.04
N SER A 88 -0.58 15.68 -6.41
CA SER A 88 -1.66 15.23 -5.52
C SER A 88 -1.13 14.24 -4.49
N GLY A 89 -0.02 13.58 -4.80
CA GLY A 89 0.63 12.62 -3.94
C GLY A 89 -0.19 11.33 -3.74
N VAL A 90 0.34 10.44 -2.90
CA VAL A 90 -0.33 9.19 -2.53
C VAL A 90 -0.69 9.23 -1.06
N SER A 91 -1.99 9.22 -0.75
CA SER A 91 -2.45 9.28 0.63
C SER A 91 -1.83 8.18 1.50
N ALA A 92 -1.29 8.54 2.67
CA ALA A 92 -0.84 7.57 3.66
C ALA A 92 -1.98 6.65 4.14
N ARG A 93 -3.24 7.02 3.91
CA ARG A 93 -4.41 6.19 4.20
C ARG A 93 -4.60 5.05 3.21
N LEU A 94 -3.83 5.02 2.10
CA LEU A 94 -3.91 3.91 1.13
C LEU A 94 -3.59 2.58 1.82
N THR A 95 -2.48 2.51 2.53
CA THR A 95 -2.05 1.27 3.19
C THR A 95 -2.91 0.92 4.39
N ILE A 96 -3.40 1.92 5.13
CA ILE A 96 -4.35 1.70 6.23
C ILE A 96 -5.65 1.07 5.71
N SER A 97 -6.29 1.69 4.72
CA SER A 97 -7.51 1.16 4.09
C SER A 97 -7.24 -0.17 3.37
N GLY A 98 -6.06 -0.30 2.76
CA GLY A 98 -5.63 -1.54 2.11
C GLY A 98 -5.50 -2.70 3.10
N TYR A 99 -4.95 -2.44 4.29
CA TYR A 99 -4.82 -3.44 5.34
C TYR A 99 -6.18 -3.89 5.88
N GLU A 100 -7.07 -2.94 6.14
CA GLU A 100 -8.44 -3.22 6.56
C GLU A 100 -9.20 -4.06 5.51
N ASN A 101 -9.05 -3.73 4.23
CA ASN A 101 -9.65 -4.46 3.12
C ASN A 101 -9.04 -5.86 2.95
N LEU A 102 -7.73 -6.00 3.14
CA LEU A 102 -7.05 -7.30 3.09
C LEU A 102 -7.58 -8.23 4.19
N VAL A 103 -7.68 -7.72 5.42
CA VAL A 103 -8.23 -8.47 6.56
C VAL A 103 -9.70 -8.83 6.31
N SER A 104 -10.52 -7.88 5.86
CA SER A 104 -11.93 -8.14 5.53
C SER A 104 -12.11 -9.19 4.43
N THR A 105 -11.24 -9.19 3.42
CA THR A 105 -11.27 -10.18 2.35
C THR A 105 -10.88 -11.58 2.85
N CYS A 106 -9.86 -11.64 3.69
CA CYS A 106 -9.44 -12.87 4.38
C CYS A 106 -10.59 -13.41 5.26
N GLU A 107 -11.21 -12.56 6.09
CA GLU A 107 -12.36 -12.90 6.93
C GLU A 107 -13.55 -13.37 6.09
N ARG A 108 -13.88 -12.66 5.01
CA ARG A 108 -14.96 -13.10 4.11
C ARG A 108 -14.72 -14.49 3.54
N ARG A 109 -13.49 -14.80 3.11
CA ARG A 109 -13.12 -16.13 2.63
C ARG A 109 -13.24 -17.19 3.73
N MET A 110 -12.80 -16.87 4.93
CA MET A 110 -12.93 -17.69 6.13
C MET A 110 -14.40 -18.08 6.39
N LEU A 111 -15.29 -17.08 6.41
CA LEU A 111 -16.72 -17.28 6.66
C LEU A 111 -17.39 -18.10 5.55
N ILE A 112 -17.04 -17.88 4.28
CA ILE A 112 -17.58 -18.66 3.15
C ILE A 112 -17.17 -20.13 3.26
N ASN A 113 -15.94 -20.39 3.70
CA ASN A 113 -15.43 -21.74 3.83
C ASN A 113 -15.85 -22.44 5.15
N GLY A 114 -16.51 -21.73 6.07
CA GLY A 114 -16.87 -22.27 7.40
C GLY A 114 -15.65 -22.50 8.30
N GLU A 115 -14.55 -21.78 8.07
CA GLU A 115 -13.32 -21.85 8.87
C GLU A 115 -13.46 -20.97 10.13
N SER A 116 -12.83 -21.35 11.24
CA SER A 116 -12.81 -20.54 12.47
C SER A 116 -11.69 -19.52 12.51
N THR A 117 -10.63 -19.75 11.74
CA THR A 117 -9.49 -18.83 11.58
C THR A 117 -9.00 -18.88 10.14
N ALA A 118 -8.38 -17.80 9.69
CA ALA A 118 -7.77 -17.76 8.36
C ALA A 118 -6.47 -16.97 8.37
N ARG A 119 -5.59 -17.38 7.45
CA ARG A 119 -4.37 -16.66 7.15
C ARG A 119 -4.51 -15.96 5.80
N ALA A 120 -4.20 -14.67 5.74
CA ALA A 120 -4.24 -13.90 4.50
C ALA A 120 -3.30 -14.49 3.45
N ARG A 121 -3.71 -14.39 2.18
CA ARG A 121 -2.99 -14.93 1.01
C ARG A 121 -2.81 -13.82 -0.03
N ILE A 122 -1.90 -14.01 -0.96
CA ILE A 122 -1.70 -13.07 -2.09
C ILE A 122 -3.00 -12.83 -2.87
N THR A 123 -3.84 -13.87 -3.01
CA THR A 123 -5.15 -13.74 -3.67
C THR A 123 -6.11 -12.81 -2.97
N ASP A 124 -5.96 -12.57 -1.66
CA ASP A 124 -6.81 -11.64 -0.92
C ASP A 124 -6.49 -10.18 -1.28
N PHE A 125 -5.39 -9.90 -1.98
CA PHE A 125 -5.06 -8.56 -2.51
C PHE A 125 -6.04 -8.03 -3.56
N TRP A 126 -6.88 -8.87 -4.16
CA TRP A 126 -8.00 -8.38 -4.97
C TRP A 126 -8.93 -7.46 -4.17
N GLY A 127 -9.06 -7.68 -2.87
CA GLY A 127 -9.80 -6.79 -1.97
C GLY A 127 -9.10 -5.47 -1.67
N VAL A 128 -7.80 -5.35 -1.96
CA VAL A 128 -7.03 -4.11 -1.78
C VAL A 128 -7.22 -3.14 -2.94
N VAL A 129 -7.58 -3.63 -4.13
CA VAL A 129 -7.79 -2.80 -5.33
C VAL A 129 -8.67 -1.57 -5.07
N PRO A 130 -9.85 -1.66 -4.42
CA PRO A 130 -10.68 -0.49 -4.12
C PRO A 130 -9.99 0.54 -3.22
N ALA A 131 -9.10 0.12 -2.31
CA ALA A 131 -8.34 1.04 -1.49
C ALA A 131 -7.31 1.82 -2.32
N VAL A 132 -6.67 1.16 -3.29
CA VAL A 132 -5.73 1.82 -4.21
C VAL A 132 -6.48 2.82 -5.08
N THR A 133 -7.51 2.38 -5.81
CA THR A 133 -8.27 3.25 -6.74
C THR A 133 -8.92 4.44 -6.04
N GLY A 134 -9.29 4.33 -4.77
CA GLY A 134 -9.91 5.41 -3.99
C GLY A 134 -8.93 6.38 -3.33
N LYS A 135 -7.61 6.18 -3.47
CA LYS A 135 -6.58 6.97 -2.76
C LYS A 135 -5.46 7.48 -3.66
N VAL A 136 -5.57 7.28 -4.96
CA VAL A 136 -4.64 7.80 -5.96
C VAL A 136 -5.40 8.70 -6.93
N GLU A 137 -4.75 9.76 -7.37
CA GLU A 137 -5.21 10.59 -8.47
C GLU A 137 -4.37 10.28 -9.71
N LEU A 138 -5.04 10.08 -10.83
CA LEU A 138 -4.40 9.64 -12.06
C LEU A 138 -4.06 10.84 -12.94
N VAL A 139 -2.92 10.78 -13.63
CA VAL A 139 -2.65 11.64 -14.78
C VAL A 139 -3.41 11.11 -15.99
N TYR A 140 -3.36 11.86 -17.11
CA TYR A 140 -4.09 11.51 -18.33
C TYR A 140 -3.80 10.10 -18.84
N GLU A 141 -2.54 9.67 -18.83
CA GLU A 141 -2.10 8.33 -19.21
C GLU A 141 -2.67 7.25 -18.28
N GLY A 142 -2.74 7.55 -17.00
CA GLY A 142 -3.36 6.68 -15.99
C GLY A 142 -4.88 6.58 -16.16
N GLU A 143 -5.55 7.67 -16.55
CA GLU A 143 -6.99 7.64 -16.87
C GLU A 143 -7.29 6.79 -18.10
N GLN A 144 -6.40 6.78 -19.10
CA GLN A 144 -6.49 5.93 -20.29
C GLN A 144 -6.37 4.43 -19.96
N GLU A 145 -5.41 4.07 -19.09
CA GLU A 145 -5.25 2.70 -18.59
C GLU A 145 -6.43 2.27 -17.69
N GLY A 146 -7.02 3.24 -17.02
CA GLY A 146 -8.12 3.09 -16.07
C GLY A 146 -7.66 2.75 -14.65
N PRO A 147 -8.40 3.24 -13.64
CA PRO A 147 -8.00 3.11 -12.24
C PRO A 147 -7.76 1.65 -11.80
N TYR A 148 -8.56 0.73 -12.32
CA TYR A 148 -8.40 -0.69 -12.04
C TYR A 148 -7.10 -1.25 -12.62
N GLY A 149 -6.79 -0.92 -13.88
CA GLY A 149 -5.56 -1.33 -14.56
C GLY A 149 -4.32 -0.83 -13.82
N VAL A 150 -4.31 0.45 -13.46
CA VAL A 150 -3.23 1.06 -12.67
C VAL A 150 -3.08 0.35 -11.31
N ALA A 151 -4.16 0.08 -10.59
CA ALA A 151 -4.08 -0.61 -9.30
C ALA A 151 -3.52 -2.02 -9.42
N VAL A 152 -3.94 -2.78 -10.43
CA VAL A 152 -3.42 -4.14 -10.70
C VAL A 152 -1.94 -4.09 -11.11
N ASN A 153 -1.55 -3.11 -11.91
CA ASN A 153 -0.14 -2.90 -12.28
C ASN A 153 0.72 -2.62 -11.05
N LEU A 154 0.30 -1.72 -10.16
CA LEU A 154 1.01 -1.42 -8.91
C LEU A 154 1.18 -2.66 -8.02
N ILE A 155 0.13 -3.47 -7.88
CA ILE A 155 0.21 -4.75 -7.15
C ILE A 155 1.23 -5.69 -7.83
N GLY A 156 1.22 -5.76 -9.16
CA GLY A 156 2.17 -6.56 -9.93
C GLY A 156 3.63 -6.11 -9.75
N LEU A 157 3.88 -4.80 -9.77
CA LEU A 157 5.21 -4.22 -9.52
C LEU A 157 5.70 -4.51 -8.11
N ALA A 158 4.84 -4.33 -7.10
CA ALA A 158 5.14 -4.63 -5.72
C ALA A 158 5.45 -6.13 -5.51
N LEU A 159 4.67 -7.02 -6.14
CA LEU A 159 4.92 -8.46 -6.14
C LEU A 159 6.28 -8.79 -6.76
N LYS A 160 6.58 -8.23 -7.93
CA LYS A 160 7.87 -8.44 -8.61
C LYS A 160 9.05 -8.00 -7.75
N LYS A 161 8.95 -6.83 -7.13
CA LYS A 161 10.01 -6.28 -6.27
C LYS A 161 10.20 -7.12 -5.01
N SER A 162 9.11 -7.53 -4.35
CA SER A 162 9.14 -8.41 -3.18
C SER A 162 9.65 -9.81 -3.54
N PHE A 163 9.28 -10.36 -4.71
CA PHE A 163 9.78 -11.63 -5.18
C PHE A 163 11.32 -11.61 -5.34
N LEU A 164 11.84 -10.57 -5.97
CA LEU A 164 13.30 -10.44 -6.21
C LEU A 164 14.11 -10.25 -4.92
N ALA A 165 13.48 -9.81 -3.82
CA ALA A 165 14.12 -9.70 -2.53
C ALA A 165 14.26 -11.06 -1.81
N HIS A 166 13.40 -12.04 -2.13
CA HIS A 166 13.31 -13.32 -1.41
C HIS A 166 13.72 -14.53 -2.27
N PHE A 167 13.67 -14.39 -3.60
CA PHE A 167 13.88 -15.50 -4.53
C PHE A 167 14.93 -15.13 -5.59
N PRO A 168 15.66 -16.11 -6.14
CA PRO A 168 16.60 -15.90 -7.22
C PRO A 168 15.93 -15.22 -8.42
N ASN A 169 16.61 -14.21 -9.01
CA ASN A 169 16.09 -13.53 -10.18
C ASN A 169 16.06 -14.48 -11.39
N PRO A 170 14.87 -14.83 -11.92
CA PRO A 170 14.74 -15.76 -13.04
C PRO A 170 15.44 -15.27 -14.33
N ASP A 171 15.51 -13.96 -14.54
CA ASP A 171 16.14 -13.35 -15.73
C ASP A 171 17.66 -13.49 -15.70
N LYS A 172 18.25 -13.66 -14.50
CA LYS A 172 19.70 -13.84 -14.31
C LYS A 172 20.13 -15.31 -14.30
N LEU A 173 19.20 -16.25 -14.34
CA LEU A 173 19.51 -17.67 -14.39
C LEU A 173 20.03 -18.02 -15.78
N LYS A 174 21.28 -18.48 -15.86
CA LYS A 174 21.88 -18.92 -17.11
C LYS A 174 21.15 -20.14 -17.63
N LYS A 175 20.64 -20.09 -18.85
CA LYS A 175 20.07 -21.27 -19.55
C LYS A 175 21.14 -22.38 -19.60
N GLY A 176 20.80 -23.57 -19.08
CA GLY A 176 21.65 -24.75 -19.17
C GLY A 176 22.49 -25.12 -17.92
N ARG A 177 22.25 -24.53 -16.75
CA ARG A 177 22.80 -25.06 -15.49
C ARG A 177 21.90 -26.15 -14.90
N GLU A 178 22.53 -27.19 -14.37
CA GLU A 178 21.89 -28.38 -13.78
C GLU A 178 20.93 -28.11 -12.61
N SER A 179 20.80 -26.87 -12.13
CA SER A 179 19.88 -26.50 -11.06
C SER A 179 19.13 -25.21 -11.41
N ASP A 180 18.08 -25.33 -12.22
CA ASP A 180 17.05 -24.27 -12.30
C ASP A 180 16.16 -24.38 -11.06
N PRO A 181 16.18 -23.44 -10.09
CA PRO A 181 15.36 -23.49 -8.88
C PRO A 181 13.85 -23.48 -9.19
N TYR A 182 13.48 -23.10 -10.39
CA TYR A 182 12.10 -23.05 -10.86
C TYR A 182 11.74 -24.19 -11.80
N GLY A 183 12.64 -25.11 -12.08
CA GLY A 183 12.47 -26.20 -13.06
C GLY A 183 11.23 -27.04 -12.77
N THR A 184 11.04 -27.46 -11.54
CA THR A 184 9.86 -28.26 -11.13
C THR A 184 8.56 -27.49 -11.30
N ILE A 185 8.55 -26.21 -10.94
CA ILE A 185 7.35 -25.34 -11.06
C ILE A 185 7.03 -25.13 -12.55
N LYS A 186 8.05 -24.82 -13.36
CA LYS A 186 7.88 -24.65 -14.81
C LYS A 186 7.36 -25.93 -15.48
N ALA A 187 7.90 -27.07 -15.12
CA ALA A 187 7.45 -28.38 -15.64
C ALA A 187 5.98 -28.64 -15.29
N TRP A 188 5.58 -28.34 -14.06
CA TRP A 188 4.19 -28.52 -13.63
C TRP A 188 3.19 -27.65 -14.41
N PHE A 189 3.57 -26.41 -14.73
CA PHE A 189 2.72 -25.52 -15.55
C PHE A 189 2.76 -25.83 -17.05
N SER A 190 3.74 -26.60 -17.54
CA SER A 190 3.91 -26.94 -18.97
C SER A 190 3.27 -28.27 -19.35
N GLY A 191 2.87 -29.10 -18.38
CA GLY A 191 2.20 -30.39 -18.58
C GLY A 191 0.71 -30.27 -18.46
#